data_6fae6be46e5e6a50748fe5f68dffdc5b
#
_entry.id   6fae6be46e5e6a50748fe5f68dffdc5b
#
_cell.length_a   1.000
_cell.length_b   1.000
_cell.length_c   1.000
_cell.angle_alpha   90.00
_cell.angle_beta   90.00
_cell.angle_gamma   90.00
#
_symmetry.space_group_name_H-M   'P 1'
#
loop_
_entity.id
_entity.type
_entity.pdbx_description
1 polymer ?
#
loop_
_entity_poly.entity_id
_entity_poly.type
_entity_poly.pdbx_seq_one_letter_code
_entity_poly.pdbx_strand_id
1 'polypeptide(L)'
;IAIYVAVLYIIDPLYVGYFYALPVFYCYTGISYITVIAHSDWAGKLVGYRNFNIPDHTFNWKLGNLVFPGEGNHHNHHAYAGAVDTRFAKGEIDTGLWYIKLIGNINTQEDYQAYPG
;
A
#
# COMPACT_ATOMS: atom_id res chain seq x y z
N ILE A 1 24.34 -0.09 4.90
CA ILE A 1 23.49 0.15 6.09
C ILE A 1 24.36 0.57 7.28
N ALA A 2 25.36 -0.22 7.71
CA ALA A 2 26.19 0.08 8.88
C ALA A 2 26.83 1.47 8.82
N ILE A 3 27.41 1.85 7.69
CA ILE A 3 28.03 3.18 7.50
C ILE A 3 26.99 4.29 7.65
N TYR A 4 25.78 4.12 7.06
CA TYR A 4 24.69 5.07 7.16
C TYR A 4 24.25 5.27 8.62
N VAL A 5 24.04 4.19 9.35
CA VAL A 5 23.67 4.22 10.77
C VAL A 5 24.76 4.87 11.61
N ALA A 6 26.03 4.55 11.34
CA ALA A 6 27.17 5.15 12.04
C ALA A 6 27.25 6.68 11.81
N VAL A 7 27.03 7.14 10.59
CA VAL A 7 26.99 8.58 10.26
C VAL A 7 25.85 9.28 11.01
N LEU A 8 24.66 8.73 11.01
CA LEU A 8 23.53 9.29 11.76
C LEU A 8 23.84 9.37 13.25
N TYR A 9 24.42 8.31 13.81
CA TYR A 9 24.77 8.24 15.22
C TYR A 9 25.83 9.26 15.63
N ILE A 10 26.83 9.49 14.76
CA ILE A 10 27.90 10.49 15.00
C ILE A 10 27.33 11.91 14.99
N ILE A 11 26.36 12.20 14.13
CA ILE A 11 25.73 13.52 14.06
C ILE A 11 24.85 13.74 15.29
N ASP A 12 23.92 12.84 15.53
CA ASP A 12 23.04 12.81 16.71
C ASP A 12 22.44 11.40 16.86
N PRO A 13 22.61 10.71 17.99
CA PRO A 13 22.02 9.39 18.23
C PRO A 13 20.51 9.32 17.97
N LEU A 14 19.75 10.39 18.18
CA LEU A 14 18.32 10.44 17.90
C LEU A 14 18.01 10.29 16.40
N TYR A 15 18.94 10.66 15.51
CA TYR A 15 18.77 10.52 14.07
C TYR A 15 18.72 9.06 13.63
N VAL A 16 19.35 8.15 14.37
CA VAL A 16 19.18 6.71 14.14
C VAL A 16 17.73 6.29 14.37
N GLY A 17 17.08 6.81 15.40
CA GLY A 17 15.65 6.58 15.66
C GLY A 17 14.76 7.10 14.53
N TYR A 18 14.91 8.37 14.18
CA TYR A 18 14.03 9.04 13.22
C TYR A 18 14.26 8.61 11.77
N PHE A 19 15.51 8.48 11.35
CA PHE A 19 15.85 8.28 9.94
C PHE A 19 16.19 6.83 9.57
N TYR A 20 16.29 5.95 10.55
CA TYR A 20 16.53 4.54 10.32
C TYR A 20 15.47 3.65 11.00
N ALA A 21 15.38 3.66 12.32
CA ALA A 21 14.51 2.72 13.03
C ALA A 21 13.02 2.94 12.72
N LEU A 22 12.55 4.18 12.70
CA LEU A 22 11.14 4.50 12.41
C LEU A 22 10.72 4.12 10.97
N PRO A 23 11.46 4.47 9.90
CA PRO A 23 11.16 4.01 8.54
C PRO A 23 11.20 2.49 8.40
N VAL A 24 12.17 1.81 9.03
CA VAL A 24 12.27 0.35 9.01
C VAL A 24 11.04 -0.28 9.68
N PHE A 25 10.66 0.21 10.85
CA PHE A 25 9.46 -0.24 11.56
C PHE A 25 8.20 -0.04 10.71
N TYR A 26 8.05 1.12 10.07
CA TYR A 26 6.93 1.41 9.19
C TYR A 26 6.87 0.44 7.99
N CYS A 27 7.99 0.17 7.33
CA CYS A 27 8.06 -0.78 6.23
C CYS A 27 7.68 -2.21 6.67
N TYR A 28 8.22 -2.68 7.81
CA TYR A 28 7.86 -4.00 8.35
C TYR A 28 6.38 -4.09 8.71
N THR A 29 5.80 -3.04 9.26
CA THR A 29 4.37 -2.98 9.58
C THR A 29 3.53 -3.05 8.30
N GLY A 30 3.94 -2.36 7.23
CA GLY A 30 3.28 -2.42 5.92
C GLY A 30 3.33 -3.82 5.30
N ILE A 31 4.49 -4.47 5.31
CA ILE A 31 4.65 -5.86 4.83
C ILE A 31 3.77 -6.81 5.63
N SER A 32 3.75 -6.66 6.97
CA SER A 32 2.91 -7.48 7.84
C SER A 32 1.41 -7.27 7.57
N TYR A 33 1.00 -6.03 7.31
CA TYR A 33 -0.37 -5.71 6.89
C TYR A 33 -0.74 -6.45 5.60
N ILE A 34 0.07 -6.34 4.55
CA ILE A 34 -0.18 -7.01 3.27
C ILE A 34 -0.28 -8.52 3.48
N THR A 35 0.67 -9.11 4.20
CA THR A 35 0.74 -10.56 4.41
C THR A 35 -0.42 -11.09 5.25
N VAL A 36 -0.78 -10.40 6.33
CA VAL A 36 -1.75 -10.90 7.33
C VAL A 36 -3.17 -10.46 7.03
N ILE A 37 -3.39 -9.18 6.66
CA ILE A 37 -4.74 -8.66 6.44
C ILE A 37 -5.14 -8.81 4.97
N ALA A 38 -4.30 -8.34 4.05
CA ALA A 38 -4.68 -8.31 2.64
C ALA A 38 -4.70 -9.67 1.96
N HIS A 39 -3.93 -10.66 2.44
CA HIS A 39 -3.86 -12.02 1.86
C HIS A 39 -4.41 -13.14 2.77
N SER A 40 -4.97 -12.82 3.92
CA SER A 40 -5.47 -13.83 4.86
C SER A 40 -6.99 -13.95 4.81
N ASP A 41 -7.50 -15.14 4.53
CA ASP A 41 -8.94 -15.42 4.60
C ASP A 41 -9.54 -15.11 5.97
N TRP A 42 -8.79 -15.36 7.03
CA TRP A 42 -9.26 -15.10 8.39
C TRP A 42 -9.32 -13.60 8.69
N ALA A 43 -8.21 -12.89 8.59
CA ALA A 43 -8.14 -11.47 8.92
C ALA A 43 -8.83 -10.61 7.86
N GLY A 44 -8.64 -10.94 6.58
CA GLY A 44 -9.26 -10.23 5.47
C GLY A 44 -10.78 -10.28 5.50
N LYS A 45 -11.38 -11.42 5.82
CA LYS A 45 -12.85 -11.54 5.99
C LYS A 45 -13.38 -10.78 7.19
N LEU A 46 -12.56 -10.59 8.22
CA LEU A 46 -12.97 -9.87 9.44
C LEU A 46 -13.04 -8.35 9.23
N VAL A 47 -12.05 -7.78 8.54
CA VAL A 47 -11.88 -6.32 8.46
C VAL A 47 -11.90 -5.78 7.02
N GLY A 48 -11.77 -6.65 6.03
CA GLY A 48 -11.66 -6.31 4.62
C GLY A 48 -12.95 -6.51 3.83
N TYR A 49 -12.87 -6.21 2.55
CA TYR A 49 -13.94 -6.44 1.57
C TYR A 49 -13.35 -6.73 0.18
N ARG A 50 -14.18 -7.22 -0.72
CA ARG A 50 -13.80 -7.53 -2.11
C ARG A 50 -14.81 -6.89 -3.06
N ASN A 51 -14.30 -6.27 -4.14
CA ASN A 51 -15.13 -5.67 -5.19
C ASN A 51 -15.35 -6.62 -6.38
N PHE A 52 -14.45 -7.60 -6.57
CA PHE A 52 -14.42 -8.45 -7.73
C PHE A 52 -14.45 -9.94 -7.33
N ASN A 53 -14.99 -10.78 -8.21
CA ASN A 53 -14.96 -12.24 -8.03
C ASN A 53 -13.78 -12.82 -8.81
N ILE A 54 -12.57 -12.65 -8.30
CA ILE A 54 -11.35 -13.24 -8.86
C ILE A 54 -10.88 -14.41 -7.97
N PRO A 55 -10.23 -15.44 -8.55
CA PRO A 55 -9.83 -16.65 -7.83
C PRO A 55 -8.56 -16.43 -7.02
N ASP A 56 -8.61 -15.49 -6.08
CA ASP A 56 -7.53 -15.23 -5.14
C ASP A 56 -8.07 -15.01 -3.72
N HIS A 57 -7.16 -14.83 -2.75
CA HIS A 57 -7.47 -14.62 -1.34
C HIS A 57 -7.11 -13.21 -0.87
N THR A 58 -7.28 -12.20 -1.75
CA THR A 58 -6.95 -10.82 -1.42
C THR A 58 -8.16 -10.02 -0.97
N PHE A 59 -7.91 -9.01 -0.15
CA PHE A 59 -8.93 -8.13 0.42
C PHE A 59 -8.49 -6.67 0.38
N ASN A 60 -9.44 -5.77 0.17
CA ASN A 60 -9.29 -4.34 0.41
C ASN A 60 -9.54 -4.03 1.89
N TRP A 61 -8.87 -3.00 2.40
CA TRP A 61 -9.13 -2.47 3.73
C TRP A 61 -9.09 -0.95 3.71
N LYS A 62 -10.24 -0.31 3.97
CA LYS A 62 -10.39 1.15 3.84
C LYS A 62 -9.38 1.96 4.65
N LEU A 63 -9.11 1.55 5.90
CA LEU A 63 -8.13 2.20 6.75
C LEU A 63 -6.69 1.97 6.28
N GLY A 64 -6.44 0.90 5.52
CA GLY A 64 -5.12 0.60 4.97
C GLY A 64 -4.56 1.72 4.12
N ASN A 65 -5.39 2.37 3.32
CA ASN A 65 -4.97 3.50 2.48
C ASN A 65 -4.57 4.75 3.27
N LEU A 66 -5.02 4.90 4.51
CA LEU A 66 -4.59 6.01 5.37
C LEU A 66 -3.22 5.76 5.99
N VAL A 67 -2.93 4.50 6.29
CA VAL A 67 -1.70 4.09 7.01
C VAL A 67 -0.60 3.68 6.03
N PHE A 68 -0.96 2.98 4.95
CA PHE A 68 -0.07 2.46 3.92
C PHE A 68 -0.54 2.94 2.56
N PRO A 69 -0.06 4.09 2.07
CA PRO A 69 -0.48 4.69 0.80
C PRO A 69 -0.36 3.72 -0.38
N GLY A 70 -1.48 3.51 -1.09
CA GLY A 70 -1.56 2.61 -2.22
C GLY A 70 -1.88 1.14 -1.90
N GLU A 71 -1.76 0.72 -0.64
CA GLU A 71 -1.90 -0.70 -0.28
C GLU A 71 -3.31 -1.09 0.21
N GLY A 72 -4.15 -0.13 0.56
CA GLY A 72 -5.47 -0.41 1.14
C GLY A 72 -6.49 -0.97 0.15
N ASN A 73 -6.33 -0.72 -1.16
CA ASN A 73 -7.15 -1.28 -2.23
C ASN A 73 -6.49 -2.52 -2.88
N HIS A 74 -5.92 -3.39 -2.07
CA HIS A 74 -5.05 -4.49 -2.51
C HIS A 74 -5.77 -5.51 -3.39
N HIS A 75 -7.02 -5.86 -3.07
CA HIS A 75 -7.84 -6.73 -3.91
C HIS A 75 -8.15 -6.09 -5.28
N ASN A 76 -8.40 -4.79 -5.31
CA ASN A 76 -8.60 -4.06 -6.56
C ASN A 76 -7.34 -4.06 -7.42
N HIS A 77 -6.17 -3.89 -6.79
CA HIS A 77 -4.88 -4.02 -7.47
C HIS A 77 -4.69 -5.42 -8.06
N HIS A 78 -5.06 -6.49 -7.36
CA HIS A 78 -4.99 -7.86 -7.90
C HIS A 78 -5.95 -8.06 -9.08
N ALA A 79 -7.13 -7.46 -9.05
CA ALA A 79 -8.08 -7.54 -10.17
C ALA A 79 -7.61 -6.74 -11.40
N TYR A 80 -6.91 -5.62 -11.18
CA TYR A 80 -6.46 -4.69 -12.22
C TYR A 80 -5.02 -4.24 -11.93
N ALA A 81 -4.06 -5.14 -12.05
CA ALA A 81 -2.67 -4.90 -11.68
C ALA A 81 -1.98 -3.74 -12.42
N GLY A 82 -2.46 -3.38 -13.63
CA GLY A 82 -1.97 -2.24 -14.40
C GLY A 82 -2.63 -0.90 -14.06
N ALA A 83 -3.68 -0.88 -13.22
CA ALA A 83 -4.38 0.35 -12.89
C ALA A 83 -3.57 1.22 -11.92
N VAL A 84 -3.34 2.47 -12.29
CA VAL A 84 -2.71 3.47 -11.41
C VAL A 84 -3.70 3.96 -10.33
N ASP A 85 -4.96 4.08 -10.69
CA ASP A 85 -6.06 4.39 -9.77
C ASP A 85 -6.73 3.09 -9.35
N THR A 86 -6.55 2.69 -8.10
CA THR A 86 -7.09 1.44 -7.58
C THR A 86 -8.49 1.59 -6.95
N ARG A 87 -9.14 2.75 -7.12
CA ARG A 87 -10.49 3.00 -6.61
C ARG A 87 -11.54 2.55 -7.62
N PHE A 88 -12.33 1.56 -7.28
CA PHE A 88 -13.42 1.02 -8.13
C PHE A 88 -14.80 1.16 -7.49
N ALA A 89 -14.89 1.30 -6.17
CA ALA A 89 -16.14 1.47 -5.46
C ALA A 89 -16.29 2.86 -4.84
N LYS A 90 -17.53 3.32 -4.68
CA LYS A 90 -17.84 4.61 -4.06
C LYS A 90 -17.33 4.66 -2.62
N GLY A 91 -16.57 5.69 -2.31
CA GLY A 91 -16.00 5.92 -0.97
C GLY A 91 -14.66 5.24 -0.72
N GLU A 92 -14.07 4.62 -1.74
CA GLU A 92 -12.67 4.23 -1.71
C GLU A 92 -11.77 5.45 -1.86
N ILE A 93 -10.68 5.44 -1.14
CA ILE A 93 -9.61 6.44 -1.24
C ILE A 93 -8.33 5.72 -1.69
N ASP A 94 -7.45 6.46 -2.35
CA ASP A 94 -6.12 6.00 -2.72
C ASP A 94 -5.14 7.15 -2.46
N THR A 95 -4.48 7.07 -1.31
CA THR A 95 -3.52 8.11 -0.91
C THR A 95 -2.21 7.97 -1.68
N GLY A 96 -1.86 6.78 -2.16
CA GLY A 96 -0.74 6.56 -3.07
C GLY A 96 -0.92 7.31 -4.38
N LEU A 97 -2.13 7.28 -4.94
CA LEU A 97 -2.46 8.05 -6.14
C LEU A 97 -2.26 9.56 -5.96
N TRP A 98 -2.52 10.10 -4.77
CA TRP A 98 -2.28 11.53 -4.52
C TRP A 98 -0.80 11.89 -4.65
N TYR A 99 0.10 11.04 -4.12
CA TYR A 99 1.55 11.22 -4.29
C TYR A 99 1.95 11.14 -5.76
N ILE A 100 1.44 10.14 -6.49
CA ILE A 100 1.75 9.95 -7.90
C ILE A 100 1.31 11.17 -8.70
N LYS A 101 0.10 11.71 -8.46
CA LYS A 101 -0.39 12.92 -9.11
C LYS A 101 0.41 14.19 -8.75
N LEU A 102 0.95 14.25 -7.55
CA LEU A 102 1.74 15.38 -7.10
C LEU A 102 3.12 15.44 -7.80
N ILE A 103 3.76 14.29 -8.04
CA ILE A 103 5.12 14.19 -8.59
C ILE A 103 5.15 13.87 -10.08
N GLY A 104 4.07 13.36 -10.67
CA GLY A 104 3.98 12.92 -12.05
C GLY A 104 2.80 13.55 -12.79
N ASN A 105 2.99 13.80 -14.10
CA ASN A 105 1.91 14.19 -14.99
C ASN A 105 1.28 12.91 -15.59
N ILE A 106 0.47 12.19 -14.78
CA ILE A 106 -0.10 10.90 -15.16
C ILE A 106 -1.55 11.11 -15.58
N ASN A 107 -1.86 10.68 -16.80
CA ASN A 107 -3.23 10.61 -17.29
C ASN A 107 -3.85 9.28 -16.84
N THR A 108 -4.59 9.31 -15.73
CA THR A 108 -5.15 8.14 -15.07
C THR A 108 -6.24 7.41 -15.88
N GLN A 109 -6.68 7.96 -17.00
CA GLN A 109 -7.75 7.36 -17.82
C GLN A 109 -7.26 6.38 -18.90
N GLU A 110 -5.99 6.43 -19.27
CA GLU A 110 -5.43 5.58 -20.33
C GLU A 110 -4.82 4.28 -19.82
N ASP A 111 -4.63 4.13 -18.50
CA ASP A 111 -3.89 3.00 -17.92
C ASP A 111 -4.78 1.85 -17.43
N TYR A 112 -6.09 1.87 -17.71
CA TYR A 112 -6.99 0.77 -17.39
C TYR A 112 -6.87 -0.37 -18.42
N GLN A 113 -5.94 -1.27 -18.23
CA GLN A 113 -6.03 -2.59 -18.87
C GLN A 113 -6.86 -3.52 -17.97
N ALA A 114 -8.12 -3.72 -18.36
CA ALA A 114 -8.96 -4.73 -17.75
C ALA A 114 -8.27 -6.10 -17.82
N TYR A 115 -8.19 -6.80 -16.71
CA TYR A 115 -7.80 -8.21 -16.72
C TYR A 115 -8.78 -8.95 -17.66
N PRO A 116 -8.29 -9.67 -18.66
CA PRO A 116 -9.19 -10.55 -19.42
C PRO A 116 -9.70 -11.61 -18.46
N GLY A 117 -10.98 -11.54 -18.14
CA GLY A 117 -11.66 -12.47 -17.28
C GLY A 117 -11.65 -13.89 -17.85
#